data_edc830965e5106e2690666105ee7b9e6
#
_entry.id   edc830965e5106e2690666105ee7b9e6
#
_cell.length_a   1.000
_cell.length_b   1.000
_cell.length_c   1.000
_cell.angle_alpha   90.00
_cell.angle_beta   90.00
_cell.angle_gamma   90.00
#
_symmetry.space_group_name_H-M   'P 1'
#
loop_
_entity.id
_entity.type
_entity.pdbx_description
1 polymer ?
#
loop_
_entity_poly.entity_id
_entity_poly.type
_entity_poly.pdbx_seq_one_letter_code
_entity_poly.pdbx_strand_id
1 'polypeptide(L)'
;MISFLIVYFGSLLAGSLYSLKFHKKEPYYSAVGASGAVSGIVYSSIILEPSLELYLFFIPIPIPGFIFGLGYMLYSIYGMKKQLGNVGHSAHLGGAIGGFILTLILMPELFSTNTSVVFLLAIPIIILLLFGDKLKLNR
;
A
#
# COMPACT_ATOMS: atom_id res chain seq x y z
N MET A 1 15.65 0.73 -14.33
CA MET A 1 15.58 -0.70 -13.96
C MET A 1 15.91 -0.94 -12.49
N ILE A 2 17.04 -0.47 -11.96
CA ILE A 2 17.46 -0.69 -10.56
C ILE A 2 16.43 -0.14 -9.57
N SER A 3 15.94 1.09 -9.75
CA SER A 3 14.92 1.69 -8.88
C SER A 3 13.63 0.86 -8.82
N PHE A 4 13.19 0.32 -9.96
CA PHE A 4 12.04 -0.58 -10.00
C PHE A 4 12.27 -1.82 -9.14
N LEU A 5 13.44 -2.46 -9.27
CA LEU A 5 13.77 -3.65 -8.46
C LEU A 5 13.83 -3.33 -6.97
N ILE A 6 14.39 -2.18 -6.60
CA ILE A 6 14.44 -1.74 -5.20
C ILE A 6 13.01 -1.54 -4.66
N VAL A 7 12.15 -0.85 -5.39
CA VAL A 7 10.76 -0.64 -4.98
C VAL A 7 10.01 -1.96 -4.93
N TYR A 8 10.16 -2.83 -5.93
CA TYR A 8 9.47 -4.13 -5.99
C TYR A 8 9.84 -5.02 -4.80
N PHE A 9 11.14 -5.32 -4.63
CA PHE A 9 11.59 -6.21 -3.56
C PHE A 9 11.50 -5.56 -2.17
N GLY A 10 11.73 -4.26 -2.08
CA GLY A 10 11.54 -3.52 -0.84
C GLY A 10 10.08 -3.49 -0.38
N SER A 11 9.14 -3.32 -1.31
CA SER A 11 7.70 -3.40 -1.03
C SER A 11 7.27 -4.81 -0.64
N LEU A 12 7.83 -5.84 -1.29
CA LEU A 12 7.59 -7.24 -0.91
C LEU A 12 8.03 -7.49 0.53
N LEU A 13 9.23 -7.05 0.87
CA LEU A 13 9.78 -7.18 2.21
C LEU A 13 8.94 -6.40 3.23
N ALA A 14 8.61 -5.14 2.95
CA ALA A 14 7.79 -4.31 3.82
C ALA A 14 6.40 -4.92 4.06
N GLY A 15 5.75 -5.43 3.02
CA GLY A 15 4.48 -6.14 3.11
C GLY A 15 4.56 -7.39 3.97
N SER A 16 5.61 -8.19 3.78
CA SER A 16 5.85 -9.41 4.57
C SER A 16 6.10 -9.09 6.04
N LEU A 17 6.95 -8.11 6.34
CA LEU A 17 7.27 -7.70 7.72
C LEU A 17 6.04 -7.11 8.43
N TYR A 18 5.26 -6.28 7.73
CA TYR A 18 4.03 -5.72 8.27
C TYR A 18 3.01 -6.83 8.58
N SER A 19 2.84 -7.78 7.66
CA SER A 19 1.95 -8.94 7.83
C SER A 19 2.37 -9.81 9.01
N LEU A 20 3.66 -10.14 9.13
CA LEU A 20 4.21 -10.89 10.26
C LEU A 20 3.95 -10.17 11.60
N LYS A 21 4.20 -8.86 11.66
CA LYS A 21 3.94 -8.07 12.85
C LYS A 21 2.44 -8.05 13.20
N PHE A 22 1.58 -7.87 12.20
CA PHE A 22 0.13 -7.79 12.39
C PHE A 22 -0.45 -9.12 12.88
N HIS A 23 -0.01 -10.25 12.29
CA HIS A 23 -0.50 -11.60 12.60
C HIS A 23 0.36 -12.35 13.64
N LYS A 24 1.16 -11.64 14.42
CA LYS A 24 2.09 -12.23 15.40
C LYS A 24 1.44 -13.23 16.37
N LYS A 25 0.14 -13.06 16.67
CA LYS A 25 -0.60 -13.93 17.58
C LYS A 25 -1.43 -15.01 16.87
N GLU A 26 -1.29 -15.13 15.57
CA GLU A 26 -2.07 -16.05 14.73
C GLU A 26 -1.11 -17.09 14.10
N PRO A 27 -0.78 -18.19 14.80
CA PRO A 27 0.28 -19.13 14.38
C PRO A 27 -0.06 -19.86 13.07
N TYR A 28 -1.31 -19.94 12.70
CA TYR A 28 -1.78 -20.58 11.46
C TYR A 28 -2.02 -19.61 10.30
N TYR A 29 -1.76 -18.30 10.50
CA TYR A 29 -1.88 -17.35 9.42
C TYR A 29 -0.82 -17.59 8.36
N SER A 30 -1.24 -17.72 7.12
CA SER A 30 -0.35 -17.81 5.97
C SER A 30 -0.81 -16.86 4.88
N ALA A 31 0.13 -16.17 4.26
CA ALA A 31 -0.10 -15.37 3.08
C ALA A 31 0.99 -15.70 2.05
N VAL A 32 0.58 -16.00 0.83
CA VAL A 32 1.49 -16.35 -0.27
C VAL A 32 1.19 -15.44 -1.46
N GLY A 33 2.23 -14.90 -2.06
CA GLY A 33 2.13 -14.15 -3.30
C GLY A 33 2.91 -12.83 -3.30
N ALA A 34 3.21 -12.35 -4.49
CA ALA A 34 3.93 -11.09 -4.71
C ALA A 34 3.02 -9.85 -4.68
N SER A 35 1.76 -9.98 -4.24
CA SER A 35 0.77 -8.92 -4.31
C SER A 35 1.14 -7.69 -3.46
N GLY A 36 1.91 -7.87 -2.37
CA GLY A 36 2.48 -6.75 -1.63
C GLY A 36 3.45 -5.92 -2.45
N ALA A 37 4.32 -6.57 -3.23
CA ALA A 37 5.19 -5.87 -4.17
C ALA A 37 4.41 -5.11 -5.24
N VAL A 38 3.37 -5.74 -5.80
CA VAL A 38 2.50 -5.09 -6.80
C VAL A 38 1.80 -3.87 -6.21
N SER A 39 1.29 -3.96 -4.98
CA SER A 39 0.71 -2.82 -4.27
C SER A 39 1.70 -1.67 -4.13
N GLY A 40 2.95 -1.97 -3.81
CA GLY A 40 4.01 -0.97 -3.72
C GLY A 40 4.31 -0.29 -5.06
N ILE A 41 4.37 -1.07 -6.15
CA ILE A 41 4.56 -0.52 -7.50
C ILE A 41 3.39 0.37 -7.91
N VAL A 42 2.15 -0.02 -7.61
CA VAL A 42 0.97 0.80 -7.89
C VAL A 42 1.07 2.15 -7.16
N TYR A 43 1.41 2.14 -5.87
CA TYR A 43 1.57 3.38 -5.10
C TYR A 43 2.73 4.24 -5.61
N SER A 44 3.86 3.61 -5.96
CA SER A 44 4.98 4.29 -6.61
C SER A 44 4.54 4.99 -7.89
N SER A 45 3.80 4.27 -8.75
CA SER A 45 3.32 4.82 -10.03
C SER A 45 2.38 6.02 -9.84
N ILE A 46 1.49 5.97 -8.84
CA ILE A 46 0.55 7.06 -8.55
C ILE A 46 1.28 8.35 -8.13
N ILE A 47 2.34 8.24 -7.32
CA ILE A 47 3.09 9.43 -6.90
C ILE A 47 4.08 9.93 -7.95
N LEU A 48 4.56 9.05 -8.83
CA LEU A 48 5.42 9.41 -9.96
C LEU A 48 4.63 10.13 -11.06
N GLU A 49 3.43 9.67 -11.33
CA GLU A 49 2.55 10.19 -12.38
C GLU A 49 1.16 10.46 -11.81
N PRO A 50 0.92 11.68 -11.25
CA PRO A 50 -0.37 12.04 -10.65
C PRO A 50 -1.56 12.02 -11.61
N SER A 51 -1.31 12.14 -12.91
CA SER A 51 -2.34 12.05 -13.96
C SER A 51 -2.69 10.62 -14.36
N LEU A 52 -2.02 9.63 -13.75
CA LEU A 52 -2.27 8.21 -14.04
C LEU A 52 -3.73 7.85 -13.78
N GLU A 53 -4.33 7.22 -14.75
CA GLU A 53 -5.66 6.61 -14.65
C GLU A 53 -5.55 5.10 -14.58
N LEU A 54 -6.29 4.49 -13.69
CA LEU A 54 -6.35 3.05 -13.50
C LEU A 54 -7.72 2.51 -13.90
N TYR A 55 -7.71 1.36 -14.53
CA TYR A 55 -8.92 0.65 -14.95
C TYR A 55 -9.06 -0.63 -14.11
N LEU A 56 -10.25 -0.87 -13.57
CA LEU A 56 -10.54 -2.09 -12.81
C LEU A 56 -11.06 -3.17 -13.75
N PHE A 57 -10.22 -4.16 -14.03
CA PHE A 57 -10.58 -5.33 -14.85
C PHE A 57 -11.22 -4.94 -16.19
N PHE A 58 -12.47 -5.36 -16.40
CA PHE A 58 -13.24 -5.10 -17.62
C PHE A 58 -14.11 -3.85 -17.55
N ILE A 59 -14.00 -3.05 -16.49
CA ILE A 59 -14.76 -1.81 -16.35
C ILE A 59 -14.01 -0.69 -17.09
N PRO A 60 -14.51 -0.18 -18.20
CA PRO A 60 -13.84 0.83 -19.02
C PRO A 60 -14.04 2.24 -18.43
N ILE A 61 -14.05 2.37 -17.12
CA ILE A 61 -14.17 3.66 -16.45
C ILE A 61 -12.80 4.02 -15.86
N PRO A 62 -12.17 5.10 -16.32
CA PRO A 62 -10.90 5.56 -15.78
C PRO A 62 -11.09 6.08 -14.34
N ILE A 63 -10.29 5.58 -13.43
CA ILE A 63 -10.25 6.01 -12.05
C ILE A 63 -8.94 6.77 -11.84
N PRO A 64 -8.95 8.04 -11.44
CA PRO A 64 -7.74 8.77 -11.09
C PRO A 64 -6.91 8.00 -10.06
N GLY A 65 -5.60 7.87 -10.31
CA GLY A 65 -4.72 7.03 -9.48
C GLY A 65 -4.78 7.34 -8.00
N PHE A 66 -4.86 8.63 -7.62
CA PHE A 66 -4.95 9.03 -6.22
C PHE A 66 -6.27 8.58 -5.55
N ILE A 67 -7.39 8.58 -6.27
CA ILE A 67 -8.68 8.05 -5.78
C ILE A 67 -8.58 6.54 -5.59
N PHE A 68 -8.00 5.85 -6.57
CA PHE A 68 -7.75 4.42 -6.46
C PHE A 68 -6.85 4.11 -5.25
N GLY A 69 -5.75 4.84 -5.08
CA GLY A 69 -4.82 4.65 -3.96
C GLY A 69 -5.49 4.81 -2.60
N LEU A 70 -6.27 5.90 -2.42
CA LEU A 70 -7.04 6.12 -1.19
C LEU A 70 -8.05 5.00 -0.95
N GLY A 71 -8.87 4.68 -1.96
CA GLY A 71 -9.91 3.64 -1.86
C GLY A 71 -9.30 2.27 -1.55
N TYR A 72 -8.19 1.93 -2.20
CA TYR A 72 -7.49 0.67 -1.97
C TYR A 72 -6.93 0.57 -0.55
N MET A 73 -6.37 1.65 -0.02
CA MET A 73 -5.87 1.68 1.35
C MET A 73 -6.99 1.52 2.37
N LEU A 74 -8.09 2.28 2.21
CA LEU A 74 -9.26 2.17 3.08
C LEU A 74 -9.88 0.77 3.01
N TYR A 75 -9.99 0.19 1.81
CA TYR A 75 -10.46 -1.19 1.64
C TYR A 75 -9.54 -2.20 2.35
N SER A 76 -8.22 -2.02 2.24
CA SER A 76 -7.26 -2.92 2.90
C SER A 76 -7.34 -2.81 4.42
N ILE A 77 -7.48 -1.60 4.98
CA ILE A 77 -7.68 -1.37 6.42
C ILE A 77 -8.99 -2.03 6.89
N TYR A 78 -10.08 -1.82 6.15
CA TYR A 78 -11.37 -2.44 6.46
C TYR A 78 -11.31 -3.97 6.37
N GLY A 79 -10.67 -4.50 5.33
CA GLY A 79 -10.46 -5.93 5.13
C GLY A 79 -9.65 -6.59 6.24
N MET A 80 -8.60 -5.91 6.72
CA MET A 80 -7.85 -6.35 7.90
C MET A 80 -8.73 -6.43 9.15
N LYS A 81 -9.55 -5.38 9.39
CA LYS A 81 -10.44 -5.32 10.56
C LYS A 81 -11.52 -6.38 10.52
N LYS A 82 -12.11 -6.64 9.37
CA LYS A 82 -13.23 -7.57 9.18
C LYS A 82 -12.81 -8.98 8.78
N GLN A 83 -11.49 -9.21 8.52
CA GLN A 83 -10.97 -10.48 8.00
C GLN A 83 -11.69 -10.93 6.71
N LEU A 84 -11.84 -9.99 5.78
CA LEU A 84 -12.56 -10.24 4.54
C LEU A 84 -11.77 -11.18 3.61
N GLY A 85 -12.34 -12.33 3.32
CA GLY A 85 -11.83 -13.29 2.33
C GLY A 85 -10.44 -13.84 2.66
N ASN A 86 -9.83 -14.50 1.67
CA ASN A 86 -8.47 -15.03 1.74
C ASN A 86 -7.45 -14.05 1.13
N VAL A 87 -7.65 -12.74 1.34
CA VAL A 87 -6.78 -11.69 0.80
C VAL A 87 -5.81 -11.23 1.87
N GLY A 88 -4.53 -11.19 1.54
CA GLY A 88 -3.47 -10.71 2.42
C GLY A 88 -3.48 -9.19 2.59
N HIS A 89 -4.56 -8.61 3.11
CA HIS A 89 -4.72 -7.16 3.26
C HIS A 89 -3.57 -6.49 4.00
N SER A 90 -3.02 -7.14 5.02
CA SER A 90 -1.85 -6.65 5.77
C SER A 90 -0.60 -6.57 4.89
N ALA A 91 -0.37 -7.58 4.05
CA ALA A 91 0.76 -7.60 3.12
C ALA A 91 0.61 -6.53 2.03
N HIS A 92 -0.62 -6.34 1.52
CA HIS A 92 -0.92 -5.28 0.55
C HIS A 92 -0.66 -3.90 1.13
N LEU A 93 -1.14 -3.66 2.33
CA LEU A 93 -1.00 -2.39 3.01
C LEU A 93 0.47 -2.08 3.33
N GLY A 94 1.19 -3.06 3.89
CA GLY A 94 2.62 -2.92 4.14
C GLY A 94 3.42 -2.70 2.86
N GLY A 95 3.06 -3.39 1.78
CA GLY A 95 3.66 -3.21 0.46
C GLY A 95 3.41 -1.81 -0.12
N ALA A 96 2.18 -1.31 -0.05
CA ALA A 96 1.82 0.03 -0.49
C ALA A 96 2.60 1.11 0.27
N ILE A 97 2.70 0.98 1.59
CA ILE A 97 3.50 1.88 2.45
C ILE A 97 4.99 1.80 2.07
N GLY A 98 5.51 0.58 1.89
CA GLY A 98 6.91 0.37 1.48
C GLY A 98 7.22 1.03 0.14
N GLY A 99 6.37 0.82 -0.86
CA GLY A 99 6.51 1.44 -2.18
C GLY A 99 6.45 2.96 -2.13
N PHE A 100 5.50 3.51 -1.38
CA PHE A 100 5.37 4.95 -1.16
C PHE A 100 6.66 5.55 -0.55
N ILE A 101 7.14 4.98 0.56
CA ILE A 101 8.33 5.48 1.26
C ILE A 101 9.59 5.33 0.41
N LEU A 102 9.80 4.15 -0.19
CA LEU A 102 10.99 3.90 -1.01
C LEU A 102 11.06 4.82 -2.23
N THR A 103 9.92 5.08 -2.87
CA THR A 103 9.87 6.01 -4.00
C THR A 103 10.27 7.42 -3.59
N LEU A 104 9.78 7.91 -2.43
CA LEU A 104 10.16 9.23 -1.92
C LEU A 104 11.63 9.31 -1.48
N ILE A 105 12.21 8.21 -1.00
CA ILE A 105 13.64 8.14 -0.67
C ILE A 105 14.48 8.19 -1.95
N LEU A 106 14.07 7.48 -2.99
CA LEU A 106 14.79 7.42 -4.27
C LEU A 106 14.65 8.70 -5.10
N MET A 107 13.52 9.39 -4.94
CA MET A 107 13.16 10.58 -5.71
C MET A 107 12.56 11.65 -4.79
N PRO A 108 13.39 12.29 -3.93
CA PRO A 108 12.92 13.25 -2.95
C PRO A 108 12.32 14.53 -3.56
N GLU A 109 12.62 14.83 -4.81
CA GLU A 109 12.02 15.93 -5.57
C GLU A 109 10.50 15.83 -5.68
N LEU A 110 9.92 14.63 -5.53
CA LEU A 110 8.47 14.42 -5.56
C LEU A 110 7.73 15.16 -4.45
N PHE A 111 8.39 15.47 -3.33
CA PHE A 111 7.81 16.32 -2.29
C PHE A 111 7.46 17.73 -2.79
N SER A 112 8.20 18.24 -3.77
CA SER A 112 7.98 19.56 -4.36
C SER A 112 7.22 19.53 -5.68
N THR A 113 7.42 18.50 -6.50
CA THR A 113 6.79 18.40 -7.82
C THR A 113 5.38 17.84 -7.75
N ASN A 114 5.15 16.83 -6.88
CA ASN A 114 3.86 16.12 -6.77
C ASN A 114 3.27 16.23 -5.36
N THR A 115 3.47 17.39 -4.74
CA THR A 115 3.12 17.71 -3.34
C THR A 115 1.72 17.24 -2.94
N SER A 116 0.70 17.58 -3.74
CA SER A 116 -0.70 17.29 -3.41
C SER A 116 -0.98 15.80 -3.26
N VAL A 117 -0.49 14.98 -4.21
CA VAL A 117 -0.70 13.52 -4.19
C VAL A 117 0.12 12.87 -3.10
N VAL A 118 1.37 13.33 -2.89
CA VAL A 118 2.22 12.83 -1.81
C VAL A 118 1.54 13.04 -0.45
N PHE A 119 1.08 14.24 -0.13
CA PHE A 119 0.41 14.51 1.14
C PHE A 119 -0.94 13.81 1.26
N LEU A 120 -1.72 13.76 0.18
CA LEU A 120 -3.02 13.08 0.17
C LEU A 120 -2.90 11.60 0.52
N LEU A 121 -1.90 10.91 -0.04
CA LEU A 121 -1.63 9.50 0.25
C LEU A 121 -0.88 9.28 1.58
N ALA A 122 -0.11 10.26 2.04
CA ALA A 122 0.58 10.20 3.33
C ALA A 122 -0.39 10.21 4.52
N ILE A 123 -1.50 10.96 4.43
CA ILE A 123 -2.46 11.09 5.54
C ILE A 123 -2.98 9.73 6.03
N PRO A 124 -3.57 8.87 5.20
CA PRO A 124 -4.06 7.57 5.66
C PRO A 124 -2.92 6.65 6.13
N ILE A 125 -1.72 6.77 5.54
CA ILE A 125 -0.53 6.02 5.97
C ILE A 125 -0.15 6.42 7.39
N ILE A 126 -0.08 7.72 7.67
CA ILE A 126 0.25 8.26 9.00
C ILE A 126 -0.81 7.84 10.02
N ILE A 127 -2.09 7.96 9.69
CA ILE A 127 -3.18 7.52 10.57
C ILE A 127 -3.05 6.04 10.89
N LEU A 128 -2.75 5.21 9.89
CA LEU A 128 -2.57 3.78 10.09
C LEU A 128 -1.36 3.47 10.99
N LEU A 129 -0.22 4.12 10.77
CA LEU A 129 0.98 3.88 11.56
C LEU A 129 0.79 4.30 13.03
N LEU A 130 0.02 5.37 13.27
CA LEU A 130 -0.25 5.87 14.63
C LEU A 130 -1.36 5.08 15.35
N PHE A 131 -2.36 4.60 14.62
CA PHE A 131 -3.54 3.98 15.21
C PHE A 131 -3.76 2.52 14.80
N GLY A 132 -2.86 1.95 13.97
CA GLY A 132 -3.00 0.58 13.43
C GLY A 132 -3.11 -0.49 14.51
N ASP A 133 -2.38 -0.34 15.62
CA ASP A 133 -2.45 -1.29 16.74
C ASP A 133 -3.83 -1.26 17.43
N LYS A 134 -4.51 -0.11 17.45
CA LYS A 134 -5.88 0.01 17.99
C LYS A 134 -6.93 -0.66 17.09
N LEU A 135 -6.65 -0.79 15.80
CA LEU A 135 -7.54 -1.52 14.87
C LEU A 135 -7.56 -3.02 15.14
N LYS A 136 -6.55 -3.56 15.84
CA LYS A 136 -6.41 -4.96 16.21
C LYS A 136 -7.09 -5.30 17.55
N LEU A 137 -7.36 -4.31 18.40
CA LEU A 137 -7.84 -4.51 19.77
C LEU A 137 -9.30 -5.02 19.88
N ASN A 138 -10.01 -5.13 18.75
CA ASN A 138 -11.38 -5.67 18.70
C ASN A 138 -11.43 -7.13 18.22
N ARG A 139 -10.34 -7.90 18.42
CA ARG A 139 -10.26 -9.34 18.17
C ARG A 139 -10.17 -10.13 19.46
#